data_815c7646d0afec6f5dfe5090450c5290
#
_entry.id   815c7646d0afec6f5dfe5090450c5290
#
_cell.length_a   1.000
_cell.length_b   1.000
_cell.length_c   1.000
_cell.angle_alpha   90.00
_cell.angle_beta   90.00
_cell.angle_gamma   90.00
#
_symmetry.space_group_name_H-M   'P 1'
#
loop_
_entity.id
_entity.type
_entity.pdbx_description
1 polymer ?
#
loop_
_entity_poly.entity_id
_entity_poly.type
_entity_poly.pdbx_seq_one_letter_code
_entity_poly.pdbx_strand_id
1 'polypeptide(L)'
;LSSYKRLANGDTGKVDVYTVYKLSQLTGKMFYELCGESSDLFQTYDRMRNLSPTQLHFIESLVQFEFDFARNLETVPSVSREDYTTMIIPSGNMHDGMVYDSCSLEKINISGYRKRYGNQIDCALLVTSDHMSPVYHANDILLIARNPIRDGDTGIFINKVTGLLYIRRLRQTDPWRLEPLTYYGQTF
;
A
#
# COMPACT_ATOMS: atom_id res chain seq x y z
N LEU A 1 -40.66 10.44 -11.28
CA LEU A 1 -40.93 11.45 -10.23
C LEU A 1 -41.19 10.80 -8.86
N SER A 2 -41.76 9.60 -8.77
CA SER A 2 -42.03 8.93 -7.49
C SER A 2 -40.78 8.45 -6.74
N SER A 3 -39.75 7.97 -7.44
CA SER A 3 -38.52 7.46 -6.86
C SER A 3 -37.67 8.56 -6.19
N TYR A 4 -37.62 9.75 -6.81
CA TYR A 4 -36.88 10.90 -6.24
C TYR A 4 -37.56 11.48 -4.98
N LYS A 5 -38.89 11.49 -4.93
CA LYS A 5 -39.62 11.93 -3.73
C LYS A 5 -39.42 10.96 -2.56
N ARG A 6 -39.34 9.68 -2.82
CA ARG A 6 -39.05 8.66 -1.79
C ARG A 6 -37.63 8.80 -1.23
N LEU A 7 -36.66 9.05 -2.10
CA LEU A 7 -35.27 9.32 -1.68
C LEU A 7 -35.17 10.56 -0.80
N ALA A 8 -35.82 11.65 -1.19
CA ALA A 8 -35.82 12.91 -0.44
C ALA A 8 -36.49 12.78 0.96
N ASN A 9 -37.40 11.83 1.12
CA ASN A 9 -38.12 11.59 2.36
C ASN A 9 -37.50 10.49 3.24
N GLY A 10 -36.38 9.87 2.81
CA GLY A 10 -35.74 8.81 3.56
C GLY A 10 -36.49 7.46 3.57
N ASP A 11 -37.52 7.31 2.70
CA ASP A 11 -38.42 6.16 2.68
C ASP A 11 -37.90 4.91 1.94
N THR A 12 -36.63 4.92 1.52
CA THR A 12 -36.08 3.82 0.72
C THR A 12 -34.95 3.09 1.43
N GLY A 13 -35.22 1.86 1.85
CA GLY A 13 -34.22 0.96 2.42
C GLY A 13 -33.15 0.47 1.43
N LYS A 14 -33.32 0.70 0.12
CA LYS A 14 -32.32 0.35 -0.93
C LYS A 14 -32.44 1.35 -2.09
N VAL A 15 -31.34 2.00 -2.40
CA VAL A 15 -31.20 2.88 -3.57
C VAL A 15 -30.35 2.12 -4.60
N ASP A 16 -30.83 2.02 -5.83
CA ASP A 16 -30.02 1.38 -6.88
C ASP A 16 -28.86 2.29 -7.32
N VAL A 17 -27.76 1.66 -7.69
CA VAL A 17 -26.52 2.32 -8.10
C VAL A 17 -26.71 3.30 -9.26
N TYR A 18 -27.63 2.97 -10.18
CA TYR A 18 -27.93 3.84 -11.33
C TYR A 18 -28.61 5.15 -10.92
N THR A 19 -29.51 5.10 -9.94
CA THR A 19 -30.14 6.29 -9.39
C THR A 19 -29.12 7.22 -8.71
N VAL A 20 -28.19 6.66 -7.94
CA VAL A 20 -27.12 7.44 -7.30
C VAL A 20 -26.16 8.00 -8.33
N TYR A 21 -25.81 7.26 -9.37
CA TYR A 21 -25.01 7.75 -10.48
C TYR A 21 -25.67 8.94 -11.18
N LYS A 22 -26.96 8.86 -11.50
CA LYS A 22 -27.69 9.98 -12.10
C LYS A 22 -27.76 11.22 -11.18
N LEU A 23 -27.95 11.02 -9.88
CA LEU A 23 -27.91 12.11 -8.91
C LEU A 23 -26.53 12.77 -8.85
N SER A 24 -25.46 11.98 -8.89
CA SER A 24 -24.10 12.47 -8.99
C SER A 24 -23.89 13.37 -10.21
N GLN A 25 -24.37 12.95 -11.37
CA GLN A 25 -24.31 13.75 -12.61
C GLN A 25 -25.11 15.05 -12.53
N LEU A 26 -26.28 15.03 -11.89
CA LEU A 26 -27.16 16.19 -11.79
C LEU A 26 -26.70 17.21 -10.74
N THR A 27 -26.11 16.74 -9.65
CA THR A 27 -25.72 17.59 -8.50
C THR A 27 -24.25 18.00 -8.55
N GLY A 28 -23.45 17.39 -9.42
CA GLY A 28 -21.99 17.54 -9.43
C GLY A 28 -21.30 16.97 -8.19
N LYS A 29 -22.06 16.33 -7.29
CA LYS A 29 -21.53 15.69 -6.08
C LYS A 29 -21.01 14.31 -6.41
N MET A 30 -19.95 13.91 -5.74
CA MET A 30 -19.41 12.55 -5.88
C MET A 30 -20.37 11.53 -5.28
N PHE A 31 -20.35 10.32 -5.81
CA PHE A 31 -21.22 9.22 -5.39
C PHE A 31 -21.28 9.04 -3.87
N TYR A 32 -20.19 9.16 -3.19
CA TYR A 32 -20.05 8.99 -1.76
C TYR A 32 -20.67 10.14 -0.94
N GLU A 33 -20.52 11.38 -1.41
CA GLU A 33 -21.16 12.53 -0.74
C GLU A 33 -22.66 12.37 -0.71
N LEU A 34 -23.23 11.71 -1.72
CA LEU A 34 -24.65 11.37 -1.81
C LEU A 34 -25.04 10.20 -0.88
N CYS A 35 -24.09 9.31 -0.58
CA CYS A 35 -24.32 8.18 0.33
C CYS A 35 -24.13 8.54 1.81
N GLY A 36 -23.71 9.77 2.12
CA GLY A 36 -23.52 10.23 3.50
C GLY A 36 -22.33 9.61 4.23
N GLU A 37 -21.48 8.90 3.50
CA GLU A 37 -20.27 8.29 4.07
C GLU A 37 -19.10 9.25 3.97
N SER A 38 -18.75 9.87 5.08
CA SER A 38 -17.45 10.54 5.27
C SER A 38 -16.42 9.51 5.72
N SER A 39 -16.12 8.53 4.89
CA SER A 39 -15.18 7.53 5.34
C SER A 39 -13.78 7.78 4.81
N ASP A 40 -12.79 7.29 5.55
CA ASP A 40 -11.37 7.23 5.17
C ASP A 40 -11.15 6.56 3.79
N LEU A 41 -12.11 5.75 3.34
CA LEU A 41 -12.17 5.13 2.02
C LEU A 41 -12.19 6.18 0.89
N PHE A 42 -12.87 7.30 1.07
CA PHE A 42 -12.99 8.34 0.05
C PHE A 42 -11.79 9.27 0.01
N GLN A 43 -11.20 9.54 1.15
CA GLN A 43 -9.89 10.22 1.17
C GLN A 43 -8.85 9.37 0.44
N THR A 44 -8.93 8.06 0.61
CA THR A 44 -8.09 7.10 -0.11
C THR A 44 -8.36 7.13 -1.61
N TYR A 45 -9.63 7.14 -2.04
CA TYR A 45 -10.00 7.24 -3.45
C TYR A 45 -9.53 8.55 -4.09
N ASP A 46 -9.71 9.70 -3.42
CA ASP A 46 -9.21 10.98 -3.92
C ASP A 46 -7.68 11.01 -4.04
N ARG A 47 -6.97 10.36 -3.12
CA ARG A 47 -5.52 10.18 -3.22
C ARG A 47 -5.16 9.30 -4.41
N MET A 48 -5.91 8.22 -4.66
CA MET A 48 -5.71 7.33 -5.80
C MET A 48 -5.89 8.04 -7.15
N ARG A 49 -6.77 9.02 -7.28
CA ARG A 49 -6.95 9.81 -8.51
C ARG A 49 -5.71 10.58 -8.95
N ASN A 50 -4.81 10.87 -8.03
CA ASN A 50 -3.56 11.59 -8.28
C ASN A 50 -2.37 10.66 -8.56
N LEU A 51 -2.61 9.35 -8.60
CA LEU A 51 -1.58 8.36 -8.90
C LEU A 51 -1.39 8.19 -10.40
N SER A 52 -0.17 7.85 -10.82
CA SER A 52 0.11 7.46 -12.20
C SER A 52 -0.61 6.16 -12.56
N PRO A 53 -0.86 5.88 -13.86
CA PRO A 53 -1.43 4.60 -14.30
C PRO A 53 -0.68 3.38 -13.76
N THR A 54 0.62 3.45 -13.70
CA THR A 54 1.53 2.46 -13.12
C THR A 54 1.25 2.17 -11.66
N GLN A 55 1.14 3.24 -10.85
CA GLN A 55 0.84 3.10 -9.42
C GLN A 55 -0.56 2.53 -9.19
N LEU A 56 -1.54 2.93 -10.03
CA LEU A 56 -2.89 2.37 -9.97
C LEU A 56 -2.88 0.87 -10.29
N HIS A 57 -2.17 0.46 -11.35
CA HIS A 57 -2.07 -0.96 -11.71
C HIS A 57 -1.44 -1.80 -10.60
N PHE A 58 -0.41 -1.27 -9.91
CA PHE A 58 0.18 -1.94 -8.76
C PHE A 58 -0.84 -2.11 -7.61
N ILE A 59 -1.61 -1.06 -7.31
CA ILE A 59 -2.64 -1.13 -6.26
C ILE A 59 -3.75 -2.12 -6.63
N GLU A 60 -4.19 -2.14 -7.88
CA GLU A 60 -5.15 -3.13 -8.38
C GLU A 60 -4.63 -4.56 -8.22
N SER A 61 -3.37 -4.79 -8.61
CA SER A 61 -2.73 -6.10 -8.46
C SER A 61 -2.63 -6.53 -6.99
N LEU A 62 -2.32 -5.59 -6.10
CA LEU A 62 -2.26 -5.85 -4.66
C LEU A 62 -3.65 -6.19 -4.09
N VAL A 63 -4.69 -5.43 -4.46
CA VAL A 63 -6.07 -5.69 -4.03
C VAL A 63 -6.54 -7.05 -4.53
N GLN A 64 -6.28 -7.37 -5.82
CA GLN A 64 -6.64 -8.67 -6.39
C GLN A 64 -5.91 -9.82 -5.67
N PHE A 65 -4.62 -9.67 -5.42
CA PHE A 65 -3.83 -10.65 -4.69
C PHE A 65 -4.36 -10.89 -3.27
N GLU A 66 -4.70 -9.84 -2.54
CA GLU A 66 -5.29 -9.95 -1.19
C GLU A 66 -6.66 -10.63 -1.22
N PHE A 67 -7.47 -10.33 -2.23
CA PHE A 67 -8.78 -10.94 -2.41
C PHE A 67 -8.68 -12.45 -2.69
N ASP A 68 -7.81 -12.83 -3.61
CA ASP A 68 -7.59 -14.24 -3.97
C ASP A 68 -7.01 -15.03 -2.78
N PHE A 69 -6.09 -14.42 -2.03
CA PHE A 69 -5.56 -15.03 -0.81
C PHE A 69 -6.63 -15.23 0.26
N ALA A 70 -7.47 -14.22 0.51
CA ALA A 70 -8.56 -14.33 1.48
C ALA A 70 -9.54 -15.46 1.12
N ARG A 71 -9.87 -15.57 -0.16
CA ARG A 71 -10.75 -16.63 -0.68
C ARG A 71 -10.15 -18.03 -0.51
N ASN A 72 -8.85 -18.17 -0.71
CA ASN A 72 -8.16 -19.46 -0.51
C ASN A 72 -8.07 -19.86 0.96
N LEU A 73 -7.95 -18.89 1.90
CA LEU A 73 -7.93 -19.16 3.33
C LEU A 73 -9.28 -19.65 3.89
N GLU A 74 -10.39 -19.24 3.32
CA GLU A 74 -11.72 -19.72 3.74
C GLU A 74 -11.87 -21.24 3.59
N THR A 75 -11.03 -21.84 2.76
CA THR A 75 -11.01 -23.30 2.53
C THR A 75 -10.12 -24.07 3.51
N VAL A 76 -9.34 -23.38 4.37
CA VAL A 76 -8.40 -23.98 5.34
C VAL A 76 -8.70 -23.55 6.77
N PRO A 77 -9.47 -24.32 7.55
CA PRO A 77 -10.05 -23.89 8.84
C PRO A 77 -9.07 -23.57 9.97
N SER A 78 -7.78 -23.88 9.83
CA SER A 78 -6.78 -23.78 10.91
C SER A 78 -5.80 -22.60 10.77
N VAL A 79 -5.94 -21.77 9.73
CA VAL A 79 -4.98 -20.70 9.43
C VAL A 79 -5.65 -19.33 9.59
N SER A 80 -5.11 -18.50 10.47
CA SER A 80 -5.55 -17.11 10.61
C SER A 80 -4.96 -16.25 9.51
N ARG A 81 -5.81 -15.42 8.85
CA ARG A 81 -5.36 -14.42 7.89
C ARG A 81 -4.33 -13.46 8.50
N GLU A 82 -4.45 -13.20 9.80
CA GLU A 82 -3.55 -12.31 10.53
C GLU A 82 -2.11 -12.85 10.65
N ASP A 83 -1.92 -14.16 10.48
CA ASP A 83 -0.59 -14.79 10.53
C ASP A 83 0.23 -14.57 9.26
N TYR A 84 -0.35 -13.98 8.23
CA TYR A 84 0.31 -13.74 6.95
C TYR A 84 0.45 -12.26 6.66
N THR A 85 1.51 -11.91 5.93
CA THR A 85 1.67 -10.60 5.30
C THR A 85 2.08 -10.75 3.84
N THR A 86 1.84 -9.70 3.06
CA THR A 86 2.28 -9.67 1.66
C THR A 86 3.76 -9.39 1.60
N MET A 87 4.49 -10.21 0.90
CA MET A 87 5.89 -9.99 0.55
C MET A 87 5.98 -9.45 -0.88
N ILE A 88 6.64 -8.33 -1.02
CA ILE A 88 6.96 -7.70 -2.30
C ILE A 88 8.32 -8.23 -2.76
N ILE A 89 8.36 -8.79 -3.96
CA ILE A 89 9.58 -9.27 -4.60
C ILE A 89 9.90 -8.32 -5.75
N PRO A 90 10.86 -7.40 -5.59
CA PRO A 90 11.22 -6.45 -6.64
C PRO A 90 11.97 -7.16 -7.78
N SER A 91 11.73 -6.73 -9.01
CA SER A 91 12.45 -7.21 -10.19
C SER A 91 13.78 -6.48 -10.41
N GLY A 92 14.05 -5.43 -9.66
CA GLY A 92 15.24 -4.59 -9.79
C GLY A 92 16.08 -4.54 -8.53
N ASN A 93 17.17 -3.79 -8.62
CA ASN A 93 18.08 -3.57 -7.52
C ASN A 93 17.61 -2.38 -6.67
N MET A 94 17.37 -2.61 -5.40
CA MET A 94 16.87 -1.59 -4.45
C MET A 94 17.93 -0.53 -4.09
N HIS A 95 19.18 -0.78 -4.39
CA HIS A 95 20.24 0.19 -4.24
C HIS A 95 20.16 1.30 -5.30
N ASP A 96 19.87 0.94 -6.55
CA ASP A 96 19.80 1.85 -7.69
C ASP A 96 18.40 2.40 -7.94
N GLY A 97 17.43 1.92 -7.19
CA GLY A 97 16.02 2.27 -7.30
C GLY A 97 15.16 1.15 -7.88
N MET A 98 14.07 0.88 -7.23
CA MET A 98 13.11 -0.14 -7.61
C MET A 98 11.93 0.49 -8.34
N VAL A 99 11.48 -0.15 -9.42
CA VAL A 99 10.27 0.24 -10.16
C VAL A 99 9.08 -0.57 -9.66
N TYR A 100 7.94 0.05 -9.43
CA TYR A 100 6.70 -0.61 -8.98
C TYR A 100 6.16 -1.66 -9.97
N ASP A 101 6.31 -1.44 -11.27
CA ASP A 101 5.63 -2.19 -12.33
C ASP A 101 6.04 -3.64 -12.48
N SER A 102 7.14 -4.02 -11.87
CA SER A 102 7.75 -5.32 -12.10
C SER A 102 7.91 -6.15 -10.83
N CYS A 103 7.13 -5.83 -9.78
CA CYS A 103 7.14 -6.60 -8.54
C CYS A 103 6.21 -7.80 -8.64
N SER A 104 6.66 -8.96 -8.17
CA SER A 104 5.78 -10.07 -7.84
C SER A 104 5.38 -10.03 -6.36
N LEU A 105 4.25 -10.65 -6.03
CA LEU A 105 3.69 -10.66 -4.69
C LEU A 105 3.55 -12.10 -4.22
N GLU A 106 3.96 -12.35 -2.98
CA GLU A 106 3.80 -13.63 -2.30
C GLU A 106 3.26 -13.42 -0.89
N LYS A 107 2.68 -14.48 -0.31
CA LYS A 107 2.30 -14.49 1.11
C LYS A 107 3.34 -15.24 1.94
N ILE A 108 3.78 -14.58 3.01
CA ILE A 108 4.67 -15.22 3.98
C ILE A 108 4.01 -15.27 5.36
N ASN A 109 4.27 -16.35 6.07
CA ASN A 109 3.81 -16.51 7.45
C ASN A 109 4.72 -15.72 8.39
N ILE A 110 4.12 -14.84 9.18
CA ILE A 110 4.80 -13.98 10.15
C ILE A 110 4.35 -14.22 11.60
N SER A 111 3.66 -15.32 11.88
CA SER A 111 3.12 -15.63 13.22
C SER A 111 4.17 -15.55 14.33
N GLY A 112 5.41 -16.01 14.05
CA GLY A 112 6.52 -15.92 14.98
C GLY A 112 6.95 -14.49 15.31
N TYR A 113 6.79 -13.56 14.37
CA TYR A 113 7.17 -12.16 14.52
C TYR A 113 6.06 -11.32 15.11
N ARG A 114 4.78 -11.70 14.93
CA ARG A 114 3.63 -11.00 15.53
C ARG A 114 3.68 -10.96 17.05
N LYS A 115 4.19 -12.00 17.70
CA LYS A 115 4.39 -12.00 19.15
C LYS A 115 5.32 -10.89 19.62
N ARG A 116 6.29 -10.51 18.79
CA ARG A 116 7.32 -9.52 19.11
C ARG A 116 6.93 -8.10 18.68
N TYR A 117 6.31 -7.96 17.52
CA TYR A 117 6.07 -6.68 16.86
C TYR A 117 4.58 -6.32 16.76
N GLY A 118 3.68 -7.21 17.18
CA GLY A 118 2.23 -6.99 17.14
C GLY A 118 1.73 -6.73 15.72
N ASN A 119 0.78 -5.80 15.60
CA ASN A 119 0.18 -5.40 14.33
C ASN A 119 0.95 -4.28 13.59
N GLN A 120 2.21 -4.04 13.95
CA GLN A 120 3.02 -2.99 13.32
C GLN A 120 3.58 -3.39 11.96
N ILE A 121 3.56 -4.68 11.62
CA ILE A 121 4.08 -5.18 10.33
C ILE A 121 3.00 -4.95 9.26
N ASP A 122 3.31 -4.08 8.30
CA ASP A 122 2.44 -3.78 7.15
C ASP A 122 2.65 -4.76 5.99
N CYS A 123 3.91 -4.94 5.62
CA CYS A 123 4.31 -5.84 4.54
C CYS A 123 5.73 -6.37 4.76
N ALA A 124 6.17 -7.22 3.86
CA ALA A 124 7.55 -7.68 3.79
C ALA A 124 8.15 -7.33 2.43
N LEU A 125 9.46 -7.29 2.35
CA LEU A 125 10.22 -7.01 1.16
C LEU A 125 11.39 -7.97 1.04
N LEU A 126 11.51 -8.66 -0.09
CA LEU A 126 12.64 -9.54 -0.36
C LEU A 126 13.83 -8.74 -0.89
N VAL A 127 14.99 -8.94 -0.31
CA VAL A 127 16.25 -8.40 -0.83
C VAL A 127 16.73 -9.31 -1.95
N THR A 128 16.81 -8.78 -3.17
CA THR A 128 17.12 -9.56 -4.38
C THR A 128 18.59 -9.59 -4.77
N SER A 129 19.43 -8.80 -4.08
CA SER A 129 20.87 -8.71 -4.41
C SER A 129 21.72 -8.29 -3.21
N ASP A 130 23.02 -8.55 -3.28
CA ASP A 130 24.00 -8.18 -2.24
C ASP A 130 24.47 -6.73 -2.28
N HIS A 131 23.88 -5.86 -3.11
CA HIS A 131 24.29 -4.46 -3.21
C HIS A 131 24.10 -3.63 -1.93
N MET A 132 23.36 -4.16 -0.96
CA MET A 132 23.20 -3.54 0.36
C MET A 132 24.04 -4.22 1.44
N SER A 133 24.91 -5.17 1.08
CA SER A 133 25.87 -5.80 2.00
C SER A 133 26.83 -4.75 2.57
N PRO A 134 27.25 -4.83 3.83
CA PRO A 134 26.98 -5.91 4.80
C PRO A 134 25.69 -5.73 5.60
N VAL A 135 24.88 -4.69 5.35
CA VAL A 135 23.69 -4.40 6.16
C VAL A 135 22.57 -5.38 5.86
N TYR A 136 22.32 -5.64 4.58
CA TYR A 136 21.36 -6.63 4.10
C TYR A 136 21.99 -7.46 2.97
N HIS A 137 21.65 -8.75 2.94
CA HIS A 137 22.15 -9.71 1.96
C HIS A 137 21.00 -10.18 1.06
N ALA A 138 21.37 -10.72 -0.10
CA ALA A 138 20.40 -11.38 -0.97
C ALA A 138 19.64 -12.47 -0.22
N ASN A 139 18.33 -12.55 -0.45
CA ASN A 139 17.34 -13.40 0.23
C ASN A 139 16.98 -13.00 1.67
N ASP A 140 17.51 -11.90 2.20
CA ASP A 140 16.95 -11.34 3.43
C ASP A 140 15.51 -10.88 3.20
N ILE A 141 14.67 -11.10 4.22
CA ILE A 141 13.28 -10.63 4.22
C ILE A 141 13.16 -9.48 5.22
N LEU A 142 12.91 -8.28 4.72
CA LEU A 142 12.72 -7.09 5.53
C LEU A 142 11.25 -6.97 5.91
N LEU A 143 10.95 -6.97 7.22
CA LEU A 143 9.62 -6.69 7.72
C LEU A 143 9.44 -5.17 7.86
N ILE A 144 8.48 -4.63 7.14
CA ILE A 144 8.23 -3.20 7.04
C ILE A 144 7.12 -2.80 8.00
N ALA A 145 7.40 -1.81 8.83
CA ALA A 145 6.44 -1.25 9.77
C ALA A 145 6.09 0.20 9.39
N ARG A 146 4.82 0.58 9.59
CA ARG A 146 4.33 1.93 9.35
C ARG A 146 4.52 2.80 10.59
N ASN A 147 5.77 3.06 10.94
CA ASN A 147 6.10 3.92 12.05
C ASN A 147 6.65 5.27 11.56
N PRO A 148 6.47 6.36 12.31
CA PRO A 148 7.20 7.60 12.06
C PRO A 148 8.70 7.33 12.05
N ILE A 149 9.37 7.73 10.98
CA ILE A 149 10.80 7.53 10.82
C ILE A 149 11.58 8.62 11.59
N ARG A 150 12.68 8.24 12.23
CA ARG A 150 13.53 9.11 13.04
C ARG A 150 14.95 9.18 12.48
N ASP A 151 15.75 10.10 13.00
CA ASP A 151 17.16 10.17 12.65
C ASP A 151 17.88 8.84 12.88
N GLY A 152 18.62 8.41 11.89
CA GLY A 152 19.33 7.15 11.90
C GLY A 152 18.52 5.92 11.49
N ASP A 153 17.19 6.01 11.40
CA ASP A 153 16.34 4.90 10.97
C ASP A 153 16.54 4.60 9.49
N THR A 154 16.39 3.33 9.16
CA THR A 154 16.32 2.86 7.78
C THR A 154 14.87 2.75 7.35
N GLY A 155 14.56 3.27 6.17
CA GLY A 155 13.20 3.26 5.61
C GLY A 155 13.19 3.11 4.11
N ILE A 156 11.97 2.92 3.58
CA ILE A 156 11.71 2.93 2.15
C ILE A 156 11.23 4.33 1.76
N PHE A 157 11.90 4.94 0.80
CA PHE A 157 11.63 6.30 0.32
C PHE A 157 11.31 6.27 -1.16
N ILE A 158 10.34 7.09 -1.57
CA ILE A 158 10.00 7.28 -2.97
C ILE A 158 10.59 8.60 -3.48
N ASN A 159 11.29 8.56 -4.60
CA ASN A 159 11.64 9.76 -5.32
C ASN A 159 10.42 10.22 -6.12
N LYS A 160 9.86 11.37 -5.78
CA LYS A 160 8.63 11.90 -6.41
C LYS A 160 8.79 12.25 -7.88
N VAL A 161 10.01 12.51 -8.35
CA VAL A 161 10.29 12.87 -9.75
C VAL A 161 10.37 11.61 -10.62
N THR A 162 11.10 10.60 -10.16
CA THR A 162 11.34 9.37 -10.92
C THR A 162 10.36 8.25 -10.63
N GLY A 163 9.63 8.33 -9.51
CA GLY A 163 8.77 7.25 -9.01
C GLY A 163 9.54 6.06 -8.43
N LEU A 164 10.87 6.12 -8.39
CA LEU A 164 11.68 5.02 -7.91
C LEU A 164 11.68 4.94 -6.38
N LEU A 165 11.68 3.72 -5.87
CA LEU A 165 11.80 3.40 -4.45
C LEU A 165 13.24 3.07 -4.09
N TYR A 166 13.67 3.56 -2.95
CA TYR A 166 15.00 3.33 -2.40
C TYR A 166 14.92 2.91 -0.93
N ILE A 167 15.81 2.01 -0.52
CA ILE A 167 16.08 1.79 0.90
C ILE A 167 17.24 2.70 1.29
N ARG A 168 17.02 3.60 2.24
CA ARG A 168 18.00 4.59 2.71
C ARG A 168 17.91 4.76 4.22
N ARG A 169 18.99 5.29 4.79
CA ARG A 169 19.01 5.79 6.17
C ARG A 169 18.68 7.26 6.18
N LEU A 170 17.71 7.66 7.03
CA LEU A 170 17.39 9.06 7.22
C LEU A 170 18.43 9.73 8.11
N ARG A 171 18.91 10.91 7.70
CA ARG A 171 19.63 11.84 8.54
C ARG A 171 18.87 13.16 8.62
N GLN A 172 18.42 13.48 9.81
CA GLN A 172 17.72 14.73 10.11
C GLN A 172 18.73 15.86 10.39
N THR A 173 19.58 16.13 9.41
CA THR A 173 20.47 17.28 9.37
C THR A 173 19.76 18.46 8.69
N ASP A 174 20.37 19.62 8.64
CA ASP A 174 19.86 20.75 7.86
C ASP A 174 20.76 20.96 6.61
N PRO A 175 20.32 20.63 5.40
CA PRO A 175 19.04 19.95 5.02
C PRO A 175 19.02 18.46 5.36
N TRP A 176 17.83 17.86 5.43
CA TRP A 176 17.66 16.42 5.59
C TRP A 176 18.32 15.64 4.46
N ARG A 177 18.92 14.52 4.79
CA ARG A 177 19.64 13.67 3.84
C ARG A 177 19.19 12.23 3.93
N LEU A 178 19.22 11.56 2.77
CA LEU A 178 19.02 10.11 2.66
C LEU A 178 20.38 9.49 2.32
N GLU A 179 20.96 8.79 3.27
CA GLU A 179 22.24 8.12 3.10
C GLU A 179 22.05 6.71 2.54
N PRO A 180 22.89 6.25 1.61
CA PRO A 180 22.93 4.86 1.23
C PRO A 180 23.36 3.99 2.43
N LEU A 181 22.95 2.73 2.43
CA LEU A 181 23.34 1.78 3.47
C LEU A 181 24.77 1.26 3.29
N THR A 182 25.33 1.47 2.11
CA THR A 182 26.69 1.04 1.74
C THR A 182 27.46 2.21 1.16
N TYR A 183 28.79 2.12 1.15
CA TYR A 183 29.69 3.19 0.67
C TYR A 183 29.59 3.47 -0.84
N TYR A 184 28.92 2.62 -1.61
CA TYR A 184 28.83 2.75 -3.08
C TYR A 184 27.56 3.44 -3.58
N GLY A 185 26.72 3.96 -2.67
CA GLY A 185 25.45 4.58 -3.04
C GLY A 185 25.50 6.11 -3.14
N GLN A 186 24.57 6.69 -3.92
CA GLN A 186 24.38 8.13 -3.96
C GLN A 186 23.66 8.61 -2.69
N THR A 187 24.10 9.74 -2.15
CA THR A 187 23.42 10.50 -1.08
C THR A 187 22.49 11.51 -1.74
N PHE A 188 21.24 11.58 -1.32
CA PHE A 188 20.23 12.52 -1.80
C PHE A 188 19.85 13.52 -0.72
#